data_735e48d376dc22c16f7b77f3268982ae
#
_entry.id   735e48d376dc22c16f7b77f3268982ae
#
_cell.length_a   1.000
_cell.length_b   1.000
_cell.length_c   1.000
_cell.angle_alpha   90.00
_cell.angle_beta   90.00
_cell.angle_gamma   90.00
#
_symmetry.space_group_name_H-M   'P 1'
#
loop_
_entity.id
_entity.type
_entity.pdbx_description
1 polymer ?
#
loop_
_entity_poly.entity_id
_entity_poly.type
_entity_poly.pdbx_seq_one_letter_code
_entity_poly.pdbx_strand_id
1 'polypeptide(L)'
;WHPKMCPNLGNDHRPLLALYEKIRAVKGIKKAFVGSGIRYDLFDDSPYLETVVKHHTSGRLKVAPEHTEDAVLKLMRKPPFALFEQLNADFQHICRREGLPYQLIPYFISSHPGCTERDMRSLSAKVLGKLHFNLEQVQDLTPTPMTLSSVMFYTGENPYTHEKVYVARSQEEKRRQKGYFFNEQPSAKTFQKYRRRN
;
A
#
# COMPACT_ATOMS: atom_id res chain seq x y z
N TRP A 1 -0.74 11.94 7.99
CA TRP A 1 0.09 12.67 7.01
C TRP A 1 -0.72 13.72 6.27
N HIS A 2 -0.47 14.99 6.44
CA HIS A 2 -0.93 16.08 5.55
C HIS A 2 -0.60 17.45 6.17
N PRO A 3 0.11 18.32 5.47
CA PRO A 3 0.95 18.10 4.28
C PRO A 3 2.26 17.38 4.60
N LYS A 4 2.54 17.21 5.89
CA LYS A 4 3.73 16.54 6.44
C LYS A 4 3.33 15.61 7.58
N MET A 5 4.27 14.79 8.03
CA MET A 5 4.12 14.03 9.27
C MET A 5 3.82 15.00 10.43
N CYS A 6 2.93 14.59 11.33
CA CYS A 6 2.60 15.41 12.51
C CYS A 6 3.85 15.62 13.36
N PRO A 7 4.23 16.88 13.68
CA PRO A 7 5.43 17.15 14.46
C PRO A 7 5.36 16.64 15.90
N ASN A 8 4.13 16.38 16.40
CA ASN A 8 3.91 15.82 17.73
C ASN A 8 3.94 14.28 17.75
N LEU A 9 4.10 13.63 16.59
CA LEU A 9 4.21 12.19 16.51
C LEU A 9 5.65 11.77 16.76
N GLY A 10 5.90 11.05 17.84
CA GLY A 10 7.20 10.47 18.11
C GLY A 10 7.53 9.39 17.08
N ASN A 11 8.74 9.43 16.54
CA ASN A 11 9.28 8.43 15.62
C ASN A 11 10.55 7.76 16.16
N ASP A 12 10.83 7.91 17.44
CA ASP A 12 11.96 7.25 18.11
C ASP A 12 11.69 5.74 18.23
N HIS A 13 12.40 4.94 17.45
CA HIS A 13 12.27 3.49 17.45
C HIS A 13 13.13 2.78 18.52
N ARG A 14 13.98 3.49 19.28
CA ARG A 14 14.86 2.89 20.30
C ARG A 14 14.10 2.06 21.35
N PRO A 15 12.96 2.51 21.90
CA PRO A 15 12.21 1.69 22.87
C PRO A 15 11.68 0.39 22.26
N LEU A 16 11.24 0.44 20.99
CA LEU A 16 10.75 -0.74 20.27
C LEU A 16 11.88 -1.71 19.93
N LEU A 17 13.04 -1.22 19.52
CA LEU A 17 14.22 -2.03 19.27
C LEU A 17 14.70 -2.72 20.55
N ALA A 18 14.74 -2.01 21.69
CA ALA A 18 15.06 -2.60 22.97
C ALA A 18 14.06 -3.70 23.41
N LEU A 19 12.77 -3.52 23.08
CA LEU A 19 11.76 -4.56 23.29
C LEU A 19 12.04 -5.79 22.42
N TYR A 20 12.36 -5.60 21.15
CA TYR A 20 12.69 -6.71 20.24
C TYR A 20 13.90 -7.52 20.72
N GLU A 21 14.94 -6.87 21.22
CA GLU A 21 16.11 -7.54 21.83
C GLU A 21 15.71 -8.37 23.04
N LYS A 22 14.91 -7.81 23.95
CA LYS A 22 14.38 -8.54 25.11
C LYS A 22 13.59 -9.77 24.70
N ILE A 23 12.71 -9.65 23.70
CA ILE A 23 11.92 -10.78 23.19
C ILE A 23 12.84 -11.89 22.65
N ARG A 24 13.88 -11.52 21.91
CA ARG A 24 14.85 -12.49 21.35
C ARG A 24 15.66 -13.21 22.44
N ALA A 25 15.89 -12.56 23.57
CA ALA A 25 16.62 -13.13 24.70
C ALA A 25 15.77 -14.10 25.55
N VAL A 26 14.45 -14.15 25.38
CA VAL A 26 13.58 -15.05 26.16
C VAL A 26 13.82 -16.51 25.78
N LYS A 27 14.16 -17.32 26.76
CA LYS A 27 14.39 -18.77 26.56
C LYS A 27 13.13 -19.43 25.96
N GLY A 28 13.34 -20.20 24.91
CA GLY A 28 12.23 -20.90 24.20
C GLY A 28 11.60 -20.13 23.03
N ILE A 29 11.79 -18.83 22.93
CA ILE A 29 11.38 -18.07 21.75
C ILE A 29 12.45 -18.24 20.66
N LYS A 30 12.06 -18.86 19.56
CA LYS A 30 12.95 -19.04 18.40
C LYS A 30 12.92 -17.82 17.48
N LYS A 31 11.73 -17.26 17.22
CA LYS A 31 11.51 -16.10 16.37
C LYS A 31 10.27 -15.32 16.80
N ALA A 32 10.29 -14.01 16.62
CA ALA A 32 9.17 -13.13 16.83
C ALA A 32 9.05 -12.20 15.58
N PHE A 33 7.94 -12.27 14.87
CA PHE A 33 7.75 -11.56 13.63
C PHE A 33 6.80 -10.38 13.77
N VAL A 34 7.08 -9.31 13.02
CA VAL A 34 6.11 -8.23 12.81
C VAL A 34 5.03 -8.73 11.85
N GLY A 35 3.82 -8.93 12.37
CA GLY A 35 2.71 -9.52 11.61
C GLY A 35 1.89 -8.51 10.80
N SER A 36 2.01 -7.21 11.09
CA SER A 36 1.30 -6.13 10.41
C SER A 36 2.18 -5.40 9.38
N GLY A 37 1.56 -4.57 8.54
CA GLY A 37 2.30 -3.61 7.73
C GLY A 37 2.98 -2.55 8.60
N ILE A 38 4.09 -2.03 8.12
CA ILE A 38 4.87 -1.00 8.81
C ILE A 38 4.70 0.37 8.14
N ARG A 39 4.80 1.43 8.95
CA ARG A 39 4.77 2.81 8.48
C ARG A 39 6.18 3.27 8.14
N TYR A 40 6.56 3.11 6.90
CA TYR A 40 7.89 3.45 6.40
C TYR A 40 8.15 4.97 6.28
N ASP A 41 7.10 5.78 6.30
CA ASP A 41 7.19 7.25 6.35
C ASP A 41 7.68 7.80 7.71
N LEU A 42 7.79 6.94 8.71
CA LEU A 42 8.31 7.27 10.03
C LEU A 42 9.74 6.79 10.26
N PHE A 43 10.35 6.14 9.28
CA PHE A 43 11.74 5.75 9.40
C PHE A 43 12.63 6.99 9.31
N ASP A 44 13.46 7.13 10.28
CA ASP A 44 14.61 8.02 10.30
C ASP A 44 15.87 7.18 10.01
N ASP A 45 17.05 7.73 10.23
CA ASP A 45 18.33 7.03 10.10
C ASP A 45 18.54 5.92 11.15
N SER A 46 17.47 5.46 11.80
CA SER A 46 17.53 4.43 12.82
C SER A 46 17.75 3.03 12.20
N PRO A 47 18.35 2.09 12.95
CA PRO A 47 18.55 0.72 12.49
C PRO A 47 17.25 -0.09 12.45
N TYR A 48 16.08 0.55 12.52
CA TYR A 48 14.79 -0.12 12.66
C TYR A 48 14.48 -1.05 11.46
N LEU A 49 14.58 -0.52 10.23
CA LEU A 49 14.30 -1.33 9.03
C LEU A 49 15.23 -2.54 8.95
N GLU A 50 16.53 -2.32 9.17
CA GLU A 50 17.51 -3.39 9.14
C GLU A 50 17.21 -4.46 10.19
N THR A 51 16.91 -4.06 11.42
CA THR A 51 16.58 -4.97 12.52
C THR A 51 15.32 -5.80 12.20
N VAL A 52 14.28 -5.15 11.66
CA VAL A 52 13.05 -5.84 11.27
C VAL A 52 13.32 -6.85 10.15
N VAL A 53 14.04 -6.46 9.11
CA VAL A 53 14.36 -7.34 7.98
C VAL A 53 15.17 -8.54 8.45
N LYS A 54 16.21 -8.33 9.24
CA LYS A 54 17.13 -9.41 9.69
C LYS A 54 16.48 -10.37 10.69
N HIS A 55 15.66 -9.87 11.60
CA HIS A 55 15.26 -10.63 12.78
C HIS A 55 13.77 -10.82 12.97
N HIS A 56 12.95 -9.94 12.40
CA HIS A 56 11.53 -9.87 12.70
C HIS A 56 10.62 -9.98 11.46
N THR A 57 11.16 -10.49 10.35
CA THR A 57 10.42 -10.79 9.12
C THR A 57 10.47 -12.28 8.83
N SER A 58 9.33 -12.83 8.45
CA SER A 58 9.21 -14.24 8.02
C SER A 58 9.66 -14.49 6.58
N GLY A 59 10.25 -13.50 5.92
CA GLY A 59 10.60 -13.49 4.51
C GLY A 59 9.68 -12.65 3.63
N ARG A 60 8.55 -12.16 4.17
CA ARG A 60 7.55 -11.36 3.45
C ARG A 60 7.17 -10.14 4.28
N LEU A 61 7.75 -8.98 3.94
CA LEU A 61 7.48 -7.73 4.63
C LEU A 61 6.33 -6.98 3.94
N LYS A 62 5.23 -6.79 4.66
CA LYS A 62 4.04 -6.11 4.16
C LYS A 62 4.16 -4.60 4.32
N VAL A 63 3.83 -3.86 3.28
CA VAL A 63 3.80 -2.40 3.27
C VAL A 63 2.62 -1.90 2.45
N ALA A 64 2.14 -0.69 2.74
CA ALA A 64 0.95 -0.12 2.14
C ALA A 64 1.25 1.24 1.45
N PRO A 65 1.90 1.24 0.27
CA PRO A 65 2.04 2.45 -0.54
C PRO A 65 0.70 3.00 -1.05
N GLU A 66 -0.31 2.15 -1.16
CA GLU A 66 -1.69 2.40 -1.55
C GLU A 66 -1.88 2.82 -3.02
N HIS A 67 -1.05 3.71 -3.56
CA HIS A 67 -1.08 4.16 -4.95
C HIS A 67 0.31 4.64 -5.41
N THR A 68 0.49 4.88 -6.72
CA THR A 68 1.72 5.45 -7.28
C THR A 68 1.59 6.91 -7.72
N GLU A 69 0.36 7.40 -7.85
CA GLU A 69 0.09 8.77 -8.30
C GLU A 69 -0.06 9.69 -7.08
N ASP A 70 0.82 10.68 -6.97
CA ASP A 70 0.87 11.58 -5.80
C ASP A 70 -0.42 12.40 -5.65
N ALA A 71 -1.14 12.68 -6.73
CA ALA A 71 -2.44 13.35 -6.66
C ALA A 71 -3.47 12.51 -5.89
N VAL A 72 -3.50 11.19 -6.13
CA VAL A 72 -4.36 10.25 -5.41
C VAL A 72 -3.89 10.06 -3.98
N LEU A 73 -2.57 9.90 -3.77
CA LEU A 73 -1.97 9.78 -2.43
C LEU A 73 -2.25 11.01 -1.56
N LYS A 74 -2.27 12.21 -2.14
CA LYS A 74 -2.67 13.44 -1.46
C LYS A 74 -4.10 13.36 -0.91
N LEU A 75 -5.05 12.88 -1.69
CA LEU A 75 -6.44 12.67 -1.25
C LEU A 75 -6.54 11.59 -0.17
N MET A 76 -5.73 10.53 -0.26
CA MET A 76 -5.60 9.50 0.76
C MET A 76 -4.88 9.99 2.02
N ARG A 77 -4.25 11.15 1.99
CA ARG A 77 -3.34 11.66 3.04
C ARG A 77 -2.20 10.70 3.34
N LYS A 78 -1.68 10.09 2.30
CA LYS A 78 -0.51 9.21 2.33
C LYS A 78 0.76 9.96 1.90
N PRO A 79 1.93 9.46 2.29
CA PRO A 79 3.19 10.02 1.84
C PRO A 79 3.38 9.85 0.32
N PRO A 80 4.25 10.67 -0.31
CA PRO A 80 4.59 10.53 -1.72
C PRO A 80 5.15 9.14 -2.05
N PHE A 81 4.88 8.66 -3.27
CA PHE A 81 5.33 7.34 -3.71
C PHE A 81 6.86 7.18 -3.71
N ALA A 82 7.60 8.27 -3.87
CA ALA A 82 9.07 8.27 -3.78
C ALA A 82 9.61 7.66 -2.48
N LEU A 83 8.90 7.83 -1.35
CA LEU A 83 9.30 7.19 -0.09
C LEU A 83 9.18 5.66 -0.12
N PHE A 84 8.22 5.13 -0.88
CA PHE A 84 8.15 3.69 -1.10
C PHE A 84 9.27 3.19 -2.03
N GLU A 85 9.62 3.96 -3.06
CA GLU A 85 10.76 3.63 -3.93
C GLU A 85 12.07 3.59 -3.13
N GLN A 86 12.27 4.55 -2.21
CA GLN A 86 13.41 4.54 -1.29
C GLN A 86 13.39 3.31 -0.37
N LEU A 87 12.26 3.04 0.30
CA LEU A 87 12.11 1.84 1.12
C LEU A 87 12.46 0.55 0.34
N ASN A 88 11.98 0.44 -0.90
CA ASN A 88 12.28 -0.73 -1.73
C ASN A 88 13.77 -0.85 -2.02
N ALA A 89 14.44 0.26 -2.32
CA ALA A 89 15.89 0.28 -2.54
C ALA A 89 16.67 -0.16 -1.29
N ASP A 90 16.31 0.37 -0.13
CA ASP A 90 16.94 0.05 1.16
C ASP A 90 16.70 -1.41 1.55
N PHE A 91 15.45 -1.89 1.40
CA PHE A 91 15.10 -3.30 1.64
C PHE A 91 15.92 -4.25 0.76
N GLN A 92 16.00 -3.96 -0.54
CA GLN A 92 16.79 -4.76 -1.49
C GLN A 92 18.29 -4.72 -1.17
N HIS A 93 18.78 -3.56 -0.73
CA HIS A 93 20.18 -3.42 -0.31
C HIS A 93 20.48 -4.31 0.90
N ILE A 94 19.64 -4.24 1.94
CA ILE A 94 19.77 -5.09 3.15
C ILE A 94 19.71 -6.58 2.77
N CYS A 95 18.72 -6.97 1.97
CA CYS A 95 18.55 -8.36 1.57
C CYS A 95 19.78 -8.90 0.80
N ARG A 96 20.32 -8.12 -0.13
CA ARG A 96 21.55 -8.52 -0.88
C ARG A 96 22.76 -8.64 0.04
N ARG A 97 22.97 -7.66 0.92
CA ARG A 97 24.10 -7.65 1.86
C ARG A 97 24.07 -8.85 2.82
N GLU A 98 22.89 -9.19 3.31
CA GLU A 98 22.68 -10.26 4.28
C GLU A 98 22.39 -11.64 3.65
N GLY A 99 22.35 -11.75 2.31
CA GLY A 99 22.03 -13.00 1.61
C GLY A 99 20.61 -13.51 1.86
N LEU A 100 19.63 -12.62 2.08
CA LEU A 100 18.27 -12.98 2.42
C LEU A 100 17.35 -13.01 1.19
N PRO A 101 16.67 -14.13 0.88
CA PRO A 101 15.74 -14.25 -0.25
C PRO A 101 14.36 -13.69 0.10
N TYR A 102 14.32 -12.51 0.72
CA TYR A 102 13.08 -11.94 1.23
C TYR A 102 12.40 -11.04 0.19
N GLN A 103 11.09 -10.86 0.37
CA GLN A 103 10.24 -10.11 -0.55
C GLN A 103 9.49 -9.00 0.19
N LEU A 104 9.43 -7.84 -0.44
CA LEU A 104 8.52 -6.76 -0.07
C LEU A 104 7.16 -7.05 -0.71
N ILE A 105 6.09 -6.95 0.07
CA ILE A 105 4.72 -7.20 -0.38
C ILE A 105 3.93 -5.90 -0.33
N PRO A 106 3.86 -5.15 -1.42
CA PRO A 106 3.14 -3.89 -1.46
C PRO A 106 1.63 -4.11 -1.63
N TYR A 107 0.83 -3.36 -0.89
CA TYR A 107 -0.62 -3.30 -1.03
C TYR A 107 -1.04 -2.03 -1.74
N PHE A 108 -1.94 -2.17 -2.71
CA PHE A 108 -2.51 -1.06 -3.47
C PHE A 108 -4.03 -1.07 -3.38
N ILE A 109 -4.62 0.13 -3.48
CA ILE A 109 -6.06 0.34 -3.48
C ILE A 109 -6.50 0.87 -4.83
N SER A 110 -7.53 0.26 -5.42
CA SER A 110 -8.24 0.75 -6.59
C SER A 110 -9.50 1.53 -6.18
N SER A 111 -10.02 2.32 -7.09
CA SER A 111 -11.32 2.99 -6.94
C SER A 111 -11.44 3.95 -5.75
N HIS A 112 -10.31 4.44 -5.23
CA HIS A 112 -10.32 5.54 -4.27
C HIS A 112 -10.86 6.81 -4.94
N PRO A 113 -11.62 7.67 -4.24
CA PRO A 113 -11.99 8.99 -4.76
C PRO A 113 -10.78 9.74 -5.29
N GLY A 114 -10.90 10.27 -6.51
CA GLY A 114 -9.82 10.89 -7.26
C GLY A 114 -8.98 9.93 -8.12
N CYS A 115 -9.13 8.63 -7.96
CA CYS A 115 -8.42 7.64 -8.78
C CYS A 115 -9.22 7.33 -10.06
N THR A 116 -8.70 7.76 -11.20
CA THR A 116 -9.27 7.49 -12.54
C THR A 116 -8.71 6.19 -13.13
N GLU A 117 -9.31 5.73 -14.23
CA GLU A 117 -8.74 4.60 -15.00
C GLU A 117 -7.33 4.89 -15.52
N ARG A 118 -7.04 6.16 -15.87
CA ARG A 118 -5.70 6.58 -16.29
C ARG A 118 -4.67 6.38 -15.17
N ASP A 119 -5.03 6.75 -13.94
CA ASP A 119 -4.17 6.62 -12.78
C ASP A 119 -3.90 5.14 -12.46
N MET A 120 -4.93 4.28 -12.56
CA MET A 120 -4.78 2.83 -12.38
C MET A 120 -3.92 2.19 -13.48
N ARG A 121 -4.03 2.66 -14.72
CA ARG A 121 -3.16 2.20 -15.82
C ARG A 121 -1.71 2.59 -15.58
N SER A 122 -1.47 3.83 -15.15
CA SER A 122 -0.14 4.32 -14.76
C SER A 122 0.45 3.50 -13.61
N LEU A 123 -0.35 3.25 -12.56
CA LEU A 123 0.03 2.42 -11.42
C LEU A 123 0.44 1.01 -11.86
N SER A 124 -0.41 0.35 -12.66
CA SER A 124 -0.12 -1.00 -13.18
C SER A 124 1.18 -1.03 -13.99
N ALA A 125 1.37 -0.09 -14.91
CA ALA A 125 2.58 0.00 -15.72
C ALA A 125 3.84 0.20 -14.84
N LYS A 126 3.75 1.03 -13.81
CA LYS A 126 4.86 1.28 -12.89
C LYS A 126 5.17 0.06 -12.02
N VAL A 127 4.16 -0.56 -11.44
CA VAL A 127 4.32 -1.67 -10.48
C VAL A 127 4.74 -2.96 -11.18
N LEU A 128 4.07 -3.34 -12.24
CA LEU A 128 4.37 -4.58 -12.98
C LEU A 128 5.56 -4.42 -13.92
N GLY A 129 5.61 -3.30 -14.65
CA GLY A 129 6.62 -3.08 -15.69
C GLY A 129 7.95 -2.56 -15.16
N LYS A 130 7.97 -1.57 -14.28
CA LYS A 130 9.19 -0.94 -13.77
C LYS A 130 9.73 -1.59 -12.50
N LEU A 131 8.84 -1.89 -11.56
CA LEU A 131 9.23 -2.42 -10.25
C LEU A 131 9.17 -3.95 -10.18
N HIS A 132 8.57 -4.59 -11.15
CA HIS A 132 8.46 -6.05 -11.29
C HIS A 132 7.84 -6.74 -10.07
N PHE A 133 6.87 -6.08 -9.41
CA PHE A 133 6.11 -6.71 -8.35
C PHE A 133 4.99 -7.58 -8.94
N ASN A 134 4.97 -8.86 -8.57
CA ASN A 134 3.80 -9.70 -8.76
C ASN A 134 2.82 -9.47 -7.62
N LEU A 135 1.76 -8.72 -7.88
CA LEU A 135 0.76 -8.40 -6.86
C LEU A 135 -0.13 -9.62 -6.61
N GLU A 136 -0.29 -9.95 -5.34
CA GLU A 136 -1.25 -10.98 -4.92
C GLU A 136 -2.67 -10.42 -4.89
N GLN A 137 -2.81 -9.14 -4.60
CA GLN A 137 -4.11 -8.51 -4.41
C GLN A 137 -4.04 -7.00 -4.63
N VAL A 138 -5.06 -6.47 -5.32
CA VAL A 138 -5.43 -5.05 -5.33
C VAL A 138 -6.84 -4.95 -4.75
N GLN A 139 -7.00 -4.17 -3.70
CA GLN A 139 -8.29 -4.00 -3.02
C GLN A 139 -9.06 -2.82 -3.60
N ASP A 140 -10.38 -2.97 -3.78
CA ASP A 140 -11.24 -1.80 -4.03
C ASP A 140 -11.44 -1.03 -2.73
N LEU A 141 -11.52 0.29 -2.84
CA LEU A 141 -11.92 1.08 -1.68
C LEU A 141 -13.27 0.60 -1.16
N THR A 142 -13.29 0.20 0.10
CA THR A 142 -14.52 0.00 0.86
C THR A 142 -14.72 1.23 1.76
N PRO A 143 -15.78 2.02 1.54
CA PRO A 143 -16.05 3.18 2.40
C PRO A 143 -16.23 2.74 3.85
N THR A 144 -15.37 3.26 4.72
CA THR A 144 -15.40 2.98 6.16
C THR A 144 -15.93 4.22 6.89
N PRO A 145 -16.89 4.09 7.82
CA PRO A 145 -17.40 5.22 8.59
C PRO A 145 -16.28 6.06 9.22
N MET A 146 -16.50 7.37 9.33
CA MET A 146 -15.59 8.35 9.96
C MET A 146 -14.27 8.56 9.21
N THR A 147 -14.16 8.18 7.94
CA THR A 147 -12.97 8.47 7.12
C THR A 147 -13.25 9.55 6.07
N LEU A 148 -12.24 10.37 5.77
CA LEU A 148 -12.34 11.39 4.72
C LEU A 148 -12.60 10.77 3.35
N SER A 149 -12.02 9.61 3.07
CA SER A 149 -12.27 8.87 1.84
C SER A 149 -13.74 8.50 1.67
N SER A 150 -14.43 8.15 2.76
CA SER A 150 -15.88 7.88 2.74
C SER A 150 -16.69 9.15 2.49
N VAL A 151 -16.32 10.27 3.10
CA VAL A 151 -16.97 11.56 2.81
C VAL A 151 -16.83 11.88 1.32
N MET A 152 -15.63 11.84 0.76
CA MET A 152 -15.39 12.05 -0.67
C MET A 152 -16.16 11.06 -1.54
N PHE A 153 -16.26 9.79 -1.13
CA PHE A 153 -16.98 8.77 -1.88
C PHE A 153 -18.49 9.10 -2.00
N TYR A 154 -19.10 9.55 -0.92
CA TYR A 154 -20.54 9.85 -0.91
C TYR A 154 -20.84 11.22 -1.52
N THR A 155 -20.06 12.25 -1.23
CA THR A 155 -20.32 13.62 -1.69
C THR A 155 -19.81 13.86 -3.11
N GLY A 156 -18.74 13.20 -3.54
CA GLY A 156 -18.02 13.51 -4.77
C GLY A 156 -17.22 14.80 -4.68
N GLU A 157 -16.89 15.25 -3.46
CA GLU A 157 -16.16 16.49 -3.21
C GLU A 157 -15.06 16.28 -2.16
N ASN A 158 -13.97 17.04 -2.31
CA ASN A 158 -12.96 17.14 -1.29
C ASN A 158 -13.53 17.94 -0.10
N PRO A 159 -13.60 17.38 1.12
CA PRO A 159 -14.23 18.04 2.26
C PRO A 159 -13.50 19.30 2.76
N TYR A 160 -12.29 19.57 2.27
CA TYR A 160 -11.53 20.76 2.66
C TYR A 160 -11.52 21.86 1.60
N THR A 161 -11.50 21.49 0.31
CA THR A 161 -11.40 22.46 -0.79
C THR A 161 -12.72 22.63 -1.53
N HIS A 162 -13.71 21.76 -1.29
CA HIS A 162 -14.99 21.66 -1.99
C HIS A 162 -14.87 21.43 -3.50
N GLU A 163 -13.67 21.09 -3.98
CA GLU A 163 -13.46 20.71 -5.36
C GLU A 163 -14.10 19.37 -5.67
N LYS A 164 -14.64 19.23 -6.87
CA LYS A 164 -15.20 17.97 -7.35
C LYS A 164 -14.13 16.90 -7.46
N VAL A 165 -14.45 15.72 -6.99
CA VAL A 165 -13.57 14.55 -7.03
C VAL A 165 -14.25 13.42 -7.80
N TYR A 166 -13.54 12.85 -8.77
CA TYR A 166 -14.03 11.67 -9.48
C TYR A 166 -14.23 10.50 -8.52
N VAL A 167 -15.33 9.77 -8.70
CA VAL A 167 -15.63 8.57 -7.88
C VAL A 167 -16.13 7.45 -8.79
N ALA A 168 -15.44 6.33 -8.82
CA ALA A 168 -15.89 5.11 -9.48
C ALA A 168 -17.05 4.48 -8.69
N ARG A 169 -18.29 4.68 -9.15
CA ARG A 169 -19.48 4.22 -8.42
C ARG A 169 -19.99 2.87 -8.90
N SER A 170 -19.87 2.59 -10.21
CA SER A 170 -20.37 1.35 -10.79
C SER A 170 -19.41 0.19 -10.56
N GLN A 171 -19.96 -1.01 -10.45
CA GLN A 171 -19.17 -2.24 -10.38
C GLN A 171 -18.32 -2.46 -11.63
N GLU A 172 -18.80 -1.98 -12.77
CA GLU A 172 -18.07 -2.07 -14.02
C GLU A 172 -16.81 -1.21 -14.03
N GLU A 173 -16.90 0.06 -13.58
CA GLU A 173 -15.73 0.93 -13.43
C GLU A 173 -14.69 0.34 -12.49
N LYS A 174 -15.12 -0.20 -11.35
CA LYS A 174 -14.23 -0.85 -10.38
C LYS A 174 -13.53 -2.08 -10.97
N ARG A 175 -14.26 -2.93 -11.71
CA ARG A 175 -13.66 -4.07 -12.41
C ARG A 175 -12.65 -3.65 -13.46
N ARG A 176 -12.95 -2.62 -14.25
CA ARG A 176 -12.00 -2.10 -15.25
C ARG A 176 -10.71 -1.62 -14.58
N GLN A 177 -10.80 -0.89 -13.48
CA GLN A 177 -9.63 -0.43 -12.73
C GLN A 177 -8.77 -1.60 -12.21
N LYS A 178 -9.37 -2.64 -11.69
CA LYS A 178 -8.66 -3.87 -11.26
C LYS A 178 -8.08 -4.67 -12.43
N GLY A 179 -8.77 -4.71 -13.54
CA GLY A 179 -8.39 -5.50 -14.72
C GLY A 179 -7.01 -5.17 -15.26
N TYR A 180 -6.48 -3.96 -14.98
CA TYR A 180 -5.11 -3.60 -15.36
C TYR A 180 -4.03 -4.44 -14.67
N PHE A 181 -4.33 -5.08 -13.53
CA PHE A 181 -3.37 -5.88 -12.78
C PHE A 181 -3.47 -7.38 -13.07
N PHE A 182 -4.67 -7.88 -13.34
CA PHE A 182 -4.92 -9.32 -13.32
C PHE A 182 -5.22 -9.92 -14.71
N ASN A 183 -4.99 -9.17 -15.80
CA ASN A 183 -5.29 -9.60 -17.16
C ASN A 183 -6.73 -10.16 -17.33
N GLU A 184 -7.63 -9.79 -16.47
CA GLU A 184 -9.05 -10.04 -16.66
C GLU A 184 -9.59 -9.11 -17.77
N GLN A 185 -9.14 -9.33 -19.00
CA GLN A 185 -9.98 -8.95 -20.13
C GLN A 185 -11.29 -9.75 -19.94
N PRO A 186 -12.45 -9.09 -19.87
CA PRO A 186 -13.70 -9.81 -19.83
C PRO A 186 -13.77 -10.66 -21.08
N SER A 187 -13.55 -11.98 -20.94
CA SER A 187 -13.71 -12.87 -22.06
C SER A 187 -15.16 -12.71 -22.52
N ALA A 188 -15.39 -12.59 -23.82
CA ALA A 188 -16.73 -12.49 -24.43
C ALA A 188 -17.70 -13.59 -23.91
N LYS A 189 -17.18 -14.66 -23.35
CA LYS A 189 -17.94 -15.76 -22.70
C LYS A 189 -18.59 -15.37 -21.37
N THR A 190 -18.06 -14.39 -20.63
CA THR A 190 -18.67 -13.95 -19.35
C THR A 190 -19.92 -13.11 -19.59
N PHE A 191 -19.96 -12.32 -20.67
CA PHE A 191 -21.14 -11.54 -21.05
C PHE A 191 -22.35 -12.39 -21.48
N GLN A 192 -22.13 -13.58 -22.09
CA GLN A 192 -23.23 -14.46 -22.48
C GLN A 192 -23.88 -15.17 -21.28
N LYS A 193 -23.15 -15.39 -20.20
CA LYS A 193 -23.67 -16.08 -19.00
C LYS A 193 -24.61 -15.20 -18.18
N TYR A 194 -24.43 -13.87 -18.22
CA TYR A 194 -25.31 -12.89 -17.54
C TYR A 194 -26.57 -12.56 -18.36
N ARG A 195 -26.51 -12.64 -19.70
CA ARG A 195 -27.67 -12.42 -20.57
C ARG A 195 -28.69 -13.55 -20.55
N ARG A 196 -28.35 -14.75 -20.05
CA ARG A 196 -29.25 -15.90 -19.96
C ARG A 196 -29.92 -16.07 -18.59
N ARG A 197 -29.76 -15.13 -17.68
CA ARG A 197 -30.34 -15.16 -16.32
C ARG A 197 -31.29 -14.00 -16.00
N ASN A 198 -31.59 -13.15 -16.97
CA ASN A 198 -32.67 -12.16 -16.91
C ASN A 198 -33.68 -12.41 -18.02
#